data_52666732d8f3616e48cf39bddab97c1b
#
_entry.id   52666732d8f3616e48cf39bddab97c1b
#
_cell.length_a   1.000
_cell.length_b   1.000
_cell.length_c   1.000
_cell.angle_alpha   90.00
_cell.angle_beta   90.00
_cell.angle_gamma   90.00
#
_symmetry.space_group_name_H-M   'P 1'
#
loop_
_entity.id
_entity.type
_entity.pdbx_description
1 polymer ?
#
loop_
_entity_poly.entity_id
_entity_poly.type
_entity_poly.pdbx_seq_one_letter_code
_entity_poly.pdbx_strand_id
1 'polypeptide(L)'
;MAEKNDFPKLHANNDKTALLTSAGPVTYAALDELVSRFASGLLQGAADLQEERIAFFMPASVEYVTSLLGVWRAGGIAVPLNVASALPELEHALSCATVTRLVTLPEHADYLQDLCKQLNIALQTAEEVTADAPARLPQLTADRRAMILFTSGTTNKPKGVVSTRATITAQITTLIDAWEWQEDDRIPLFLPLHHIHGIINVLCCGLWAGATIDVFPKFDMPAILKRVARGDYTVFMAVPTIYVKIIQHLGELPADERQAICDGFKAMRLNISGSAACPVKVFEQWLELTGQTLLERYGMTEIGMGISNPYNGERRPGAVGIPLPGVEVKLFDEDHNVITSEDMPGEIRIKGRNVFLEYWDNPDATTSSFHDGWFCTGDVAVLENGYYRIMGRSSVDIIKSGGYKLSALEIEGTLLTHEAITECAVIGVEDEMWGEAVTAFVALKGGKELNIEELKSWCDGRMSAYKIPKHLRIVDSLPRNAMGKVTKPALKPLF
;
A
#
# COMPACT_ATOMS: atom_id res chain seq x y z
N MET A 1 2.91 0.87 33.90
CA MET A 1 1.59 1.35 33.45
C MET A 1 1.28 0.60 32.17
N ALA A 2 0.19 -0.17 32.12
CA ALA A 2 -0.25 -0.78 30.86
C ALA A 2 -0.58 0.37 29.90
N GLU A 3 0.23 0.52 28.84
CA GLU A 3 -0.08 1.48 27.78
C GLU A 3 -1.43 1.07 27.19
N LYS A 4 -2.38 2.00 27.22
CA LYS A 4 -3.67 1.83 26.54
C LYS A 4 -3.38 1.82 25.03
N ASN A 5 -3.04 0.65 24.49
CA ASN A 5 -2.83 0.42 23.05
C ASN A 5 -4.16 0.33 22.30
N ASP A 6 -5.15 1.11 22.67
CA ASP A 6 -6.46 1.16 22.05
C ASP A 6 -6.70 2.53 21.44
N PHE A 7 -7.46 2.58 20.37
CA PHE A 7 -7.82 3.80 19.65
C PHE A 7 -8.44 4.82 20.60
N PRO A 8 -7.75 5.91 20.97
CA PRO A 8 -8.16 6.78 22.08
C PRO A 8 -9.52 7.46 21.83
N LYS A 9 -9.85 7.70 20.55
CA LYS A 9 -11.11 8.35 20.19
C LYS A 9 -12.32 7.41 20.22
N LEU A 10 -12.13 6.10 20.05
CA LEU A 10 -13.21 5.12 20.21
C LEU A 10 -13.75 5.09 21.64
N HIS A 11 -12.86 5.22 22.63
CA HIS A 11 -13.24 5.18 24.03
C HIS A 11 -13.80 6.50 24.60
N ALA A 12 -13.77 7.58 23.82
CA ALA A 12 -14.18 8.90 24.29
C ALA A 12 -15.71 9.10 24.39
N ASN A 13 -16.52 8.04 24.15
CA ASN A 13 -18.00 8.08 24.11
C ASN A 13 -18.51 9.28 23.31
N ASN A 14 -18.13 9.33 22.04
CA ASN A 14 -18.31 10.49 21.16
C ASN A 14 -19.40 10.22 20.13
N ASP A 15 -20.42 11.09 20.07
CA ASP A 15 -21.51 11.03 19.09
C ASP A 15 -21.12 11.47 17.67
N LYS A 16 -19.86 11.85 17.49
CA LYS A 16 -19.33 12.20 16.18
C LYS A 16 -19.35 10.99 15.23
N THR A 17 -19.61 11.25 13.95
CA THR A 17 -19.55 10.23 12.91
C THR A 17 -18.12 9.71 12.73
N ALA A 18 -17.91 8.41 12.95
CA ALA A 18 -16.67 7.69 12.66
C ALA A 18 -16.67 7.17 11.22
N LEU A 19 -17.76 6.49 10.85
CA LEU A 19 -17.92 5.92 9.52
C LEU A 19 -19.17 6.50 8.84
N LEU A 20 -19.04 6.90 7.60
CA LEU A 20 -20.17 7.23 6.73
C LEU A 20 -20.32 6.11 5.70
N THR A 21 -21.51 5.54 5.61
CA THR A 21 -21.82 4.40 4.72
C THR A 21 -23.06 4.68 3.90
N SER A 22 -23.37 3.82 2.92
CA SER A 22 -24.62 3.88 2.18
C SER A 22 -25.87 3.68 3.05
N ALA A 23 -25.73 2.99 4.18
CA ALA A 23 -26.81 2.76 5.15
C ALA A 23 -26.97 3.93 6.15
N GLY A 24 -26.01 4.87 6.16
CA GLY A 24 -26.02 6.03 7.06
C GLY A 24 -24.73 6.16 7.89
N PRO A 25 -24.70 7.15 8.81
CA PRO A 25 -23.56 7.37 9.68
C PRO A 25 -23.52 6.37 10.84
N VAL A 26 -22.31 5.96 11.21
CA VAL A 26 -22.01 5.22 12.45
C VAL A 26 -21.14 6.12 13.32
N THR A 27 -21.57 6.40 14.54
CA THR A 27 -20.81 7.25 15.47
C THR A 27 -19.65 6.48 16.11
N TYR A 28 -18.69 7.21 16.70
CA TYR A 28 -17.60 6.60 17.44
C TYR A 28 -18.11 5.73 18.59
N ALA A 29 -19.11 6.19 19.36
CA ALA A 29 -19.74 5.42 20.43
C ALA A 29 -20.41 4.13 19.91
N ALA A 30 -21.15 4.22 18.82
CA ALA A 30 -21.80 3.05 18.21
C ALA A 30 -20.78 2.04 17.67
N LEU A 31 -19.69 2.53 17.05
CA LEU A 31 -18.61 1.68 16.56
C LEU A 31 -17.89 0.98 17.72
N ASP A 32 -17.60 1.69 18.82
CA ASP A 32 -16.98 1.10 20.02
C ASP A 32 -17.81 -0.02 20.63
N GLU A 33 -19.13 0.17 20.70
CA GLU A 33 -20.06 -0.86 21.15
C GLU A 33 -20.06 -2.08 20.22
N LEU A 34 -20.16 -1.88 18.91
CA LEU A 34 -20.11 -2.95 17.90
C LEU A 34 -18.82 -3.75 18.02
N VAL A 35 -17.67 -3.07 18.11
CA VAL A 35 -16.35 -3.71 18.27
C VAL A 35 -16.29 -4.52 19.57
N SER A 36 -16.83 -4.00 20.66
CA SER A 36 -16.86 -4.70 21.96
C SER A 36 -17.74 -5.94 21.93
N ARG A 37 -18.91 -5.85 21.29
CA ARG A 37 -19.84 -6.98 21.11
C ARG A 37 -19.24 -8.07 20.22
N PHE A 38 -18.60 -7.67 19.11
CA PHE A 38 -17.92 -8.61 18.23
C PHE A 38 -16.74 -9.32 18.94
N ALA A 39 -15.90 -8.57 19.65
CA ALA A 39 -14.83 -9.14 20.47
C ALA A 39 -15.34 -10.13 21.50
N SER A 40 -16.46 -9.82 22.16
CA SER A 40 -17.11 -10.69 23.15
C SER A 40 -17.63 -11.98 22.53
N GLY A 41 -18.22 -11.89 21.33
CA GLY A 41 -18.70 -13.05 20.58
C GLY A 41 -17.54 -13.94 20.11
N LEU A 42 -16.40 -13.37 19.71
CA LEU A 42 -15.21 -14.15 19.41
C LEU A 42 -14.69 -14.91 20.63
N LEU A 43 -14.71 -14.29 21.81
CA LEU A 43 -14.24 -14.91 23.05
C LEU A 43 -15.10 -16.10 23.51
N GLN A 44 -16.40 -16.10 23.24
CA GLN A 44 -17.34 -17.19 23.65
C GLN A 44 -17.14 -17.60 25.13
N GLY A 45 -16.86 -16.63 26.00
CA GLY A 45 -16.59 -16.84 27.41
C GLY A 45 -15.13 -17.09 27.78
N ALA A 46 -14.23 -17.24 26.83
CA ALA A 46 -12.79 -17.28 27.08
C ALA A 46 -12.28 -15.91 27.57
N ALA A 47 -11.21 -15.93 28.38
CA ALA A 47 -10.64 -14.71 28.90
C ALA A 47 -9.78 -13.93 27.84
N ASP A 48 -9.23 -14.64 26.85
CA ASP A 48 -8.30 -14.12 25.83
C ASP A 48 -8.22 -15.12 24.67
N LEU A 49 -8.13 -14.67 23.42
CA LEU A 49 -7.94 -15.52 22.25
C LEU A 49 -6.49 -16.06 22.11
N GLN A 50 -5.55 -15.56 22.91
CA GLN A 50 -4.16 -16.04 22.91
C GLN A 50 -3.52 -16.11 21.51
N GLU A 51 -3.68 -15.03 20.73
CA GLU A 51 -3.14 -14.91 19.37
C GLU A 51 -3.76 -15.92 18.36
N GLU A 52 -4.98 -16.39 18.61
CA GLU A 52 -5.73 -17.15 17.61
C GLU A 52 -5.86 -16.33 16.31
N ARG A 53 -5.61 -16.98 15.15
CA ARG A 53 -5.67 -16.33 13.83
C ARG A 53 -7.10 -16.37 13.32
N ILE A 54 -7.70 -15.19 13.25
CA ILE A 54 -9.05 -14.99 12.73
C ILE A 54 -8.94 -14.31 11.36
N ALA A 55 -9.28 -15.04 10.30
CA ALA A 55 -9.37 -14.46 8.98
C ALA A 55 -10.72 -13.80 8.77
N PHE A 56 -10.75 -12.79 7.90
CA PHE A 56 -12.02 -12.24 7.43
C PHE A 56 -11.93 -11.89 5.93
N PHE A 57 -13.02 -12.24 5.24
CA PHE A 57 -13.20 -12.11 3.80
C PHE A 57 -14.43 -11.26 3.52
N MET A 58 -14.21 -9.95 3.42
CA MET A 58 -15.29 -8.98 3.19
C MET A 58 -14.73 -7.67 2.62
N PRO A 59 -15.53 -6.91 1.83
CA PRO A 59 -15.14 -5.59 1.34
C PRO A 59 -15.09 -4.57 2.49
N ALA A 60 -14.65 -3.34 2.17
CA ALA A 60 -14.73 -2.22 3.10
C ALA A 60 -16.18 -1.99 3.54
N SER A 61 -16.44 -2.15 4.82
CA SER A 61 -17.77 -2.07 5.44
C SER A 61 -17.64 -1.83 6.94
N VAL A 62 -18.76 -1.62 7.63
CA VAL A 62 -18.80 -1.54 9.11
C VAL A 62 -18.33 -2.86 9.72
N GLU A 63 -18.76 -3.98 9.14
CA GLU A 63 -18.41 -5.34 9.58
C GLU A 63 -16.90 -5.60 9.44
N TYR A 64 -16.25 -5.09 8.36
CA TYR A 64 -14.80 -5.18 8.23
C TYR A 64 -14.10 -4.45 9.38
N VAL A 65 -14.49 -3.19 9.64
CA VAL A 65 -13.88 -2.37 10.71
C VAL A 65 -14.09 -3.01 12.07
N THR A 66 -15.32 -3.48 12.31
CA THR A 66 -15.70 -4.18 13.54
C THR A 66 -14.90 -5.46 13.73
N SER A 67 -14.72 -6.26 12.65
CA SER A 67 -13.93 -7.49 12.68
C SER A 67 -12.45 -7.21 12.99
N LEU A 68 -11.83 -6.26 12.29
CA LEU A 68 -10.42 -5.91 12.49
C LEU A 68 -10.16 -5.49 13.95
N LEU A 69 -10.90 -4.51 14.43
CA LEU A 69 -10.72 -3.97 15.78
C LEU A 69 -11.17 -4.95 16.86
N GLY A 70 -12.23 -5.74 16.60
CA GLY A 70 -12.76 -6.75 17.52
C GLY A 70 -11.80 -7.90 17.72
N VAL A 71 -11.15 -8.41 16.65
CA VAL A 71 -10.10 -9.43 16.74
C VAL A 71 -8.93 -8.91 17.58
N TRP A 72 -8.49 -7.68 17.35
CA TRP A 72 -7.43 -7.06 18.15
C TRP A 72 -7.83 -6.92 19.62
N ARG A 73 -9.06 -6.50 19.88
CA ARG A 73 -9.58 -6.27 21.25
C ARG A 73 -9.76 -7.58 22.02
N ALA A 74 -10.07 -8.67 21.33
CA ALA A 74 -10.17 -10.00 21.91
C ALA A 74 -8.81 -10.73 22.11
N GLY A 75 -7.70 -10.16 21.64
CA GLY A 75 -6.36 -10.72 21.75
C GLY A 75 -6.01 -11.73 20.64
N GLY A 76 -6.74 -11.69 19.53
CA GLY A 76 -6.47 -12.48 18.33
C GLY A 76 -5.54 -11.78 17.35
N ILE A 77 -5.13 -12.51 16.31
CA ILE A 77 -4.39 -12.02 15.16
C ILE A 77 -5.35 -11.88 13.97
N ALA A 78 -5.51 -10.67 13.47
CA ALA A 78 -6.31 -10.38 12.29
C ALA A 78 -5.60 -10.83 11.01
N VAL A 79 -6.32 -11.56 10.15
CA VAL A 79 -5.83 -12.02 8.83
C VAL A 79 -6.79 -11.52 7.75
N PRO A 80 -6.69 -10.26 7.33
CA PRO A 80 -7.53 -9.71 6.27
C PRO A 80 -7.23 -10.36 4.92
N LEU A 81 -8.26 -10.87 4.24
CA LEU A 81 -8.14 -11.51 2.95
C LEU A 81 -8.61 -10.59 1.82
N ASN A 82 -8.03 -10.77 0.64
CA ASN A 82 -8.46 -10.06 -0.56
C ASN A 82 -9.74 -10.69 -1.13
N VAL A 83 -10.82 -9.93 -1.20
CA VAL A 83 -12.11 -10.39 -1.76
C VAL A 83 -12.05 -10.70 -3.26
N ALA A 84 -11.01 -10.29 -3.96
CA ALA A 84 -10.78 -10.62 -5.35
C ALA A 84 -9.89 -11.85 -5.56
N SER A 85 -9.38 -12.47 -4.48
CA SER A 85 -8.52 -13.66 -4.58
C SER A 85 -9.28 -14.89 -5.02
N ALA A 86 -8.63 -15.68 -5.88
CA ALA A 86 -9.10 -17.00 -6.26
C ALA A 86 -8.92 -18.01 -5.10
N LEU A 87 -9.71 -19.09 -5.10
CA LEU A 87 -9.68 -20.11 -4.05
C LEU A 87 -8.27 -20.67 -3.73
N PRO A 88 -7.37 -20.96 -4.72
CA PRO A 88 -6.02 -21.43 -4.41
C PRO A 88 -5.16 -20.39 -3.64
N GLU A 89 -5.37 -19.10 -3.88
CA GLU A 89 -4.67 -18.03 -3.15
C GLU A 89 -5.20 -17.93 -1.71
N LEU A 90 -6.52 -18.07 -1.54
CA LEU A 90 -7.16 -18.12 -0.22
C LEU A 90 -6.69 -19.35 0.56
N GLU A 91 -6.67 -20.53 -0.07
CA GLU A 91 -6.16 -21.78 0.52
C GLU A 91 -4.73 -21.61 1.04
N HIS A 92 -3.86 -20.99 0.23
CA HIS A 92 -2.49 -20.72 0.65
C HIS A 92 -2.44 -19.78 1.86
N ALA A 93 -3.16 -18.67 1.85
CA ALA A 93 -3.14 -17.71 2.95
C ALA A 93 -3.71 -18.31 4.25
N LEU A 94 -4.84 -19.01 4.16
CA LEU A 94 -5.51 -19.64 5.30
C LEU A 94 -4.65 -20.75 5.92
N SER A 95 -4.07 -21.60 5.08
CA SER A 95 -3.20 -22.72 5.53
C SER A 95 -1.89 -22.19 6.11
N CYS A 96 -1.23 -21.24 5.42
CA CYS A 96 0.03 -20.66 5.88
C CYS A 96 -0.14 -19.96 7.23
N ALA A 97 -1.17 -19.15 7.41
CA ALA A 97 -1.45 -18.50 8.69
C ALA A 97 -2.05 -19.43 9.75
N THR A 98 -2.30 -20.71 9.43
CA THR A 98 -2.96 -21.66 10.35
C THR A 98 -4.24 -21.10 10.95
N VAL A 99 -5.09 -20.54 10.09
CA VAL A 99 -6.38 -19.93 10.47
C VAL A 99 -7.32 -20.97 11.04
N THR A 100 -7.99 -20.64 12.13
CA THR A 100 -8.96 -21.53 12.80
C THR A 100 -10.41 -21.10 12.57
N ARG A 101 -10.63 -19.79 12.39
CA ARG A 101 -11.95 -19.22 12.11
C ARG A 101 -11.87 -18.23 10.96
N LEU A 102 -12.87 -18.26 10.09
CA LEU A 102 -13.06 -17.29 9.02
C LEU A 102 -14.39 -16.60 9.18
N VAL A 103 -14.36 -15.26 9.23
CA VAL A 103 -15.56 -14.42 9.32
C VAL A 103 -15.83 -13.78 7.96
N THR A 104 -17.09 -13.75 7.55
CA THR A 104 -17.50 -13.21 6.25
C THR A 104 -18.86 -12.53 6.31
N LEU A 105 -19.32 -11.98 5.18
CA LEU A 105 -20.69 -11.55 4.99
C LEU A 105 -21.55 -12.69 4.39
N PRO A 106 -22.87 -12.73 4.61
CA PRO A 106 -23.73 -13.80 4.12
C PRO A 106 -23.55 -14.09 2.62
N GLU A 107 -23.40 -13.06 1.80
CA GLU A 107 -23.25 -13.17 0.34
C GLU A 107 -21.97 -13.89 -0.11
N HIS A 108 -20.98 -14.02 0.74
CA HIS A 108 -19.71 -14.72 0.43
C HIS A 108 -19.62 -16.12 1.07
N ALA A 109 -20.55 -16.49 1.93
CA ALA A 109 -20.48 -17.73 2.71
C ALA A 109 -20.43 -18.97 1.81
N ASP A 110 -21.31 -19.05 0.81
CA ASP A 110 -21.36 -20.19 -0.12
C ASP A 110 -20.05 -20.38 -0.90
N TYR A 111 -19.41 -19.27 -1.32
CA TYR A 111 -18.14 -19.29 -2.03
C TYR A 111 -17.00 -19.91 -1.18
N LEU A 112 -17.05 -19.74 0.13
CA LEU A 112 -15.99 -20.16 1.06
C LEU A 112 -16.25 -21.51 1.73
N GLN A 113 -17.48 -22.00 1.67
CA GLN A 113 -17.94 -23.15 2.48
C GLN A 113 -17.11 -24.41 2.26
N ASP A 114 -16.87 -24.79 1.01
CA ASP A 114 -16.13 -26.05 0.71
C ASP A 114 -14.67 -25.93 1.07
N LEU A 115 -14.04 -24.77 0.83
CA LEU A 115 -12.66 -24.50 1.23
C LEU A 115 -12.51 -24.56 2.76
N CYS A 116 -13.42 -23.95 3.50
CA CYS A 116 -13.38 -23.97 4.96
C CYS A 116 -13.56 -25.39 5.52
N LYS A 117 -14.47 -26.19 4.91
CA LYS A 117 -14.62 -27.62 5.28
C LYS A 117 -13.34 -28.40 5.01
N GLN A 118 -12.72 -28.23 3.84
CA GLN A 118 -11.47 -28.89 3.46
C GLN A 118 -10.34 -28.57 4.45
N LEU A 119 -10.24 -27.32 4.88
CA LEU A 119 -9.19 -26.85 5.79
C LEU A 119 -9.56 -26.99 7.27
N ASN A 120 -10.75 -27.51 7.61
CA ASN A 120 -11.27 -27.60 8.98
C ASN A 120 -11.30 -26.24 9.69
N ILE A 121 -11.72 -25.18 8.98
CA ILE A 121 -11.89 -23.83 9.48
C ILE A 121 -13.36 -23.58 9.81
N ALA A 122 -13.65 -23.01 10.97
CA ALA A 122 -15.01 -22.59 11.32
C ALA A 122 -15.39 -21.34 10.52
N LEU A 123 -16.37 -21.47 9.62
CA LEU A 123 -16.94 -20.37 8.85
C LEU A 123 -18.11 -19.77 9.59
N GLN A 124 -18.10 -18.44 9.77
CA GLN A 124 -19.15 -17.70 10.47
C GLN A 124 -19.43 -16.38 9.75
N THR A 125 -20.64 -15.88 9.84
CA THR A 125 -20.93 -14.51 9.43
C THR A 125 -20.59 -13.52 10.54
N ALA A 126 -20.36 -12.26 10.18
CA ALA A 126 -20.09 -11.22 11.17
C ALA A 126 -21.26 -11.02 12.15
N GLU A 127 -22.49 -11.24 11.70
CA GLU A 127 -23.68 -11.19 12.55
C GLU A 127 -23.70 -12.33 13.57
N GLU A 128 -23.41 -13.57 13.14
CA GLU A 128 -23.36 -14.75 14.02
C GLU A 128 -22.26 -14.62 15.11
N VAL A 129 -21.17 -13.94 14.80
CA VAL A 129 -20.10 -13.69 15.78
C VAL A 129 -20.47 -12.60 16.77
N THR A 130 -21.27 -11.61 16.38
CA THR A 130 -21.57 -10.45 17.23
C THR A 130 -22.49 -10.82 18.38
N ALA A 131 -21.98 -10.75 19.62
CA ALA A 131 -22.77 -11.03 20.83
C ALA A 131 -23.85 -9.95 21.07
N ASP A 132 -24.90 -10.30 21.81
CA ASP A 132 -25.99 -9.38 22.15
C ASP A 132 -25.53 -8.23 23.07
N ALA A 133 -24.56 -8.51 23.95
CA ALA A 133 -23.98 -7.52 24.86
C ALA A 133 -22.46 -7.71 25.00
N PRO A 134 -21.72 -6.62 25.27
CA PRO A 134 -20.29 -6.72 25.52
C PRO A 134 -19.99 -7.43 26.84
N ALA A 135 -18.96 -8.29 26.84
CA ALA A 135 -18.40 -8.95 28.03
C ALA A 135 -17.10 -8.26 28.48
N ARG A 136 -16.50 -8.76 29.56
CA ARG A 136 -15.18 -8.30 30.00
C ARG A 136 -14.12 -8.72 28.96
N LEU A 137 -13.37 -7.75 28.45
CA LEU A 137 -12.33 -7.93 27.46
C LEU A 137 -10.93 -8.07 28.11
N PRO A 138 -9.98 -8.77 27.47
CA PRO A 138 -8.64 -8.97 28.00
C PRO A 138 -7.84 -7.65 28.07
N GLN A 139 -6.88 -7.62 29.01
CA GLN A 139 -5.83 -6.60 29.00
C GLN A 139 -4.62 -7.16 28.25
N LEU A 140 -4.25 -6.54 27.16
CA LEU A 140 -3.24 -7.02 26.24
C LEU A 140 -1.95 -6.20 26.34
N THR A 141 -0.82 -6.88 26.19
CA THR A 141 0.49 -6.24 26.13
C THR A 141 0.82 -5.77 24.73
N ALA A 142 1.73 -4.82 24.60
CA ALA A 142 2.08 -4.19 23.34
C ALA A 142 2.84 -5.12 22.37
N ASP A 143 3.52 -6.12 22.88
CA ASP A 143 4.30 -7.12 22.12
C ASP A 143 3.45 -8.22 21.50
N ARG A 144 2.15 -8.34 21.87
CA ARG A 144 1.23 -9.31 21.27
C ARG A 144 1.13 -9.12 19.75
N ARG A 145 1.23 -10.23 19.01
CA ARG A 145 0.93 -10.25 17.57
C ARG A 145 -0.51 -9.83 17.34
N ALA A 146 -0.74 -9.02 16.32
CA ALA A 146 -2.08 -8.47 16.06
C ALA A 146 -2.55 -8.62 14.61
N MET A 147 -1.64 -8.70 13.65
CA MET A 147 -2.02 -8.77 12.24
C MET A 147 -1.01 -9.58 11.43
N ILE A 148 -1.53 -10.38 10.49
CA ILE A 148 -0.76 -11.01 9.42
C ILE A 148 -1.28 -10.48 8.09
N LEU A 149 -0.41 -9.85 7.30
CA LEU A 149 -0.71 -9.45 5.92
C LEU A 149 0.16 -10.22 4.94
N PHE A 150 -0.45 -10.77 3.91
CA PHE A 150 0.27 -11.49 2.88
C PHE A 150 0.83 -10.55 1.82
N THR A 151 2.12 -10.75 1.50
CA THR A 151 2.81 -10.00 0.45
C THR A 151 3.14 -10.93 -0.71
N SER A 152 2.99 -10.43 -1.92
CA SER A 152 3.36 -11.13 -3.16
C SER A 152 4.88 -11.19 -3.36
N GLY A 153 5.67 -11.47 -2.34
CA GLY A 153 7.13 -11.45 -2.38
C GLY A 153 7.78 -11.76 -3.76
N THR A 154 9.05 -11.47 -3.91
CA THR A 154 9.83 -11.81 -5.14
C THR A 154 9.99 -13.31 -5.37
N THR A 155 9.63 -14.13 -4.39
CA THR A 155 9.57 -15.61 -4.45
C THR A 155 8.14 -16.06 -4.73
N ASN A 156 7.95 -17.17 -5.45
CA ASN A 156 6.68 -17.64 -6.01
C ASN A 156 5.47 -17.79 -5.05
N LYS A 157 5.65 -17.67 -3.74
CA LYS A 157 4.55 -17.78 -2.77
C LYS A 157 4.52 -16.58 -1.82
N PRO A 158 3.33 -15.98 -1.58
CA PRO A 158 3.17 -14.89 -0.61
C PRO A 158 3.61 -15.31 0.80
N LYS A 159 4.29 -14.39 1.50
CA LYS A 159 4.69 -14.55 2.90
C LYS A 159 3.76 -13.78 3.82
N GLY A 160 3.43 -14.33 4.97
CA GLY A 160 2.66 -13.64 6.01
C GLY A 160 3.56 -12.73 6.84
N VAL A 161 3.40 -11.43 6.72
CA VAL A 161 4.11 -10.40 7.50
C VAL A 161 3.38 -10.17 8.82
N VAL A 162 4.07 -10.38 9.94
CA VAL A 162 3.49 -10.28 11.29
C VAL A 162 3.77 -8.92 11.89
N SER A 163 2.71 -8.21 12.24
CA SER A 163 2.79 -6.96 13.02
C SER A 163 2.26 -7.17 14.44
N THR A 164 2.98 -6.60 15.42
CA THR A 164 2.51 -6.55 16.82
C THR A 164 1.62 -5.31 17.04
N ARG A 165 0.95 -5.27 18.19
CA ARG A 165 0.22 -4.07 18.62
C ARG A 165 1.14 -2.85 18.69
N ALA A 166 2.35 -3.02 19.22
CA ALA A 166 3.37 -1.96 19.28
C ALA A 166 3.78 -1.47 17.89
N THR A 167 4.00 -2.38 16.96
CA THR A 167 4.36 -2.04 15.57
C THR A 167 3.24 -1.25 14.89
N ILE A 168 1.99 -1.71 15.01
CA ILE A 168 0.82 -1.03 14.45
C ILE A 168 0.66 0.37 15.06
N THR A 169 0.77 0.47 16.39
CA THR A 169 0.69 1.77 17.10
C THR A 169 1.79 2.72 16.64
N ALA A 170 3.03 2.23 16.50
CA ALA A 170 4.14 3.03 15.98
C ALA A 170 3.89 3.54 14.56
N GLN A 171 3.40 2.66 13.66
CA GLN A 171 3.04 3.08 12.31
C GLN A 171 1.96 4.16 12.29
N ILE A 172 0.90 4.00 13.09
CA ILE A 172 -0.20 4.98 13.17
C ILE A 172 0.32 6.31 13.72
N THR A 173 0.96 6.31 14.89
CA THR A 173 1.37 7.55 15.57
C THR A 173 2.41 8.34 14.77
N THR A 174 3.34 7.65 14.11
CA THR A 174 4.29 8.27 13.18
C THR A 174 3.58 9.02 12.06
N LEU A 175 2.52 8.44 11.47
CA LEU A 175 1.77 9.07 10.39
C LEU A 175 0.82 10.17 10.88
N ILE A 176 0.26 10.02 12.08
CA ILE A 176 -0.52 11.09 12.73
C ILE A 176 0.33 12.36 12.84
N ASP A 177 1.54 12.22 13.38
CA ASP A 177 2.45 13.34 13.56
C ASP A 177 2.97 13.90 12.23
N ALA A 178 3.45 13.01 11.33
CA ALA A 178 4.08 13.42 10.07
C ALA A 178 3.13 14.06 9.06
N TRP A 179 1.85 13.68 9.05
CA TRP A 179 0.84 14.21 8.14
C TRP A 179 -0.18 15.12 8.83
N GLU A 180 0.06 15.45 10.09
CA GLU A 180 -0.75 16.35 10.91
C GLU A 180 -2.24 16.00 10.84
N TRP A 181 -2.58 14.71 11.06
CA TRP A 181 -3.97 14.29 11.08
C TRP A 181 -4.78 15.02 12.14
N GLN A 182 -5.98 15.43 11.78
CA GLN A 182 -6.87 16.24 12.61
C GLN A 182 -8.20 15.53 12.85
N GLU A 183 -8.86 15.92 13.93
CA GLU A 183 -10.14 15.33 14.31
C GLU A 183 -11.25 15.65 13.31
N ASP A 184 -11.21 16.81 12.67
CA ASP A 184 -12.18 17.26 11.65
C ASP A 184 -11.87 16.77 10.24
N ASP A 185 -10.83 15.95 10.08
CA ASP A 185 -10.53 15.35 8.77
C ASP A 185 -11.67 14.45 8.28
N ARG A 186 -11.81 14.44 6.96
CA ARG A 186 -12.72 13.57 6.24
C ARG A 186 -12.01 12.95 5.05
N ILE A 187 -12.09 11.62 4.94
CA ILE A 187 -11.36 10.87 3.92
C ILE A 187 -12.24 9.75 3.32
N PRO A 188 -12.22 9.55 1.99
CA PRO A 188 -12.85 8.38 1.39
C PRO A 188 -11.96 7.13 1.56
N LEU A 189 -12.55 6.02 1.99
CA LEU A 189 -11.93 4.72 2.10
C LEU A 189 -12.44 3.81 0.98
N PHE A 190 -11.65 3.65 -0.06
CA PHE A 190 -11.89 2.77 -1.22
C PHE A 190 -10.66 1.90 -1.54
N LEU A 191 -9.57 2.11 -0.83
CA LEU A 191 -8.35 1.33 -1.01
C LEU A 191 -8.53 -0.08 -0.44
N PRO A 192 -7.89 -1.09 -1.05
CA PRO A 192 -8.02 -2.47 -0.61
C PRO A 192 -7.60 -2.67 0.84
N LEU A 193 -8.47 -3.32 1.62
CA LEU A 193 -8.26 -3.56 3.04
C LEU A 193 -7.57 -4.91 3.34
N HIS A 194 -6.71 -5.37 2.45
CA HIS A 194 -5.71 -6.42 2.65
C HIS A 194 -4.28 -5.87 2.47
N HIS A 195 -4.17 -4.52 2.41
CA HIS A 195 -2.90 -3.79 2.33
C HIS A 195 -2.82 -2.68 3.38
N ILE A 196 -1.61 -2.43 3.86
CA ILE A 196 -1.34 -1.39 4.87
C ILE A 196 -1.82 0.00 4.44
N HIS A 197 -1.84 0.32 3.14
CA HIS A 197 -2.32 1.61 2.65
C HIS A 197 -3.78 1.87 3.05
N GLY A 198 -4.67 0.93 2.82
CA GLY A 198 -6.06 1.04 3.24
C GLY A 198 -6.23 0.88 4.75
N ILE A 199 -5.58 -0.14 5.35
CA ILE A 199 -5.76 -0.48 6.76
C ILE A 199 -5.11 0.56 7.67
N ILE A 200 -3.80 0.80 7.52
CA ILE A 200 -3.07 1.65 8.47
C ILE A 200 -3.22 3.12 8.11
N ASN A 201 -2.90 3.50 6.85
CA ASN A 201 -2.77 4.89 6.50
C ASN A 201 -4.13 5.61 6.43
N VAL A 202 -5.20 4.93 5.98
CA VAL A 202 -6.55 5.52 5.89
C VAL A 202 -7.38 5.17 7.11
N LEU A 203 -7.69 3.88 7.31
CA LEU A 203 -8.64 3.46 8.32
C LEU A 203 -8.13 3.71 9.74
N CYS A 204 -6.95 3.16 10.07
CA CYS A 204 -6.43 3.26 11.44
C CYS A 204 -6.01 4.68 11.80
N CYS A 205 -5.32 5.41 10.90
CA CYS A 205 -4.97 6.81 11.15
C CYS A 205 -6.22 7.67 11.32
N GLY A 206 -7.23 7.51 10.45
CA GLY A 206 -8.48 8.26 10.56
C GLY A 206 -9.20 8.01 11.88
N LEU A 207 -9.38 6.75 12.28
CA LEU A 207 -10.02 6.41 13.56
C LEU A 207 -9.21 6.86 14.78
N TRP A 208 -7.88 6.80 14.70
CA TRP A 208 -7.00 7.26 15.77
C TRP A 208 -7.11 8.77 15.99
N ALA A 209 -7.11 9.54 14.89
CA ALA A 209 -7.25 10.99 14.93
C ALA A 209 -8.64 11.47 15.34
N GLY A 210 -9.67 10.63 15.20
CA GLY A 210 -11.07 11.01 15.38
C GLY A 210 -11.72 11.57 14.12
N ALA A 211 -11.17 11.29 12.93
CA ALA A 211 -11.66 11.71 11.64
C ALA A 211 -12.95 10.99 11.23
N THR A 212 -13.63 11.49 10.19
CA THR A 212 -14.76 10.81 9.56
C THR A 212 -14.26 10.06 8.32
N ILE A 213 -14.54 8.77 8.25
CA ILE A 213 -14.15 7.89 7.14
C ILE A 213 -15.40 7.56 6.32
N ASP A 214 -15.37 7.91 5.03
CA ASP A 214 -16.45 7.62 4.09
C ASP A 214 -16.16 6.30 3.37
N VAL A 215 -16.91 5.25 3.71
CA VAL A 215 -16.63 3.86 3.34
C VAL A 215 -17.25 3.52 1.99
N PHE A 216 -16.42 3.13 1.05
CA PHE A 216 -16.82 2.61 -0.26
C PHE A 216 -16.38 1.14 -0.38
N PRO A 217 -17.31 0.19 -0.58
CA PRO A 217 -16.96 -1.24 -0.76
C PRO A 217 -16.04 -1.49 -1.95
N LYS A 218 -16.08 -0.60 -2.95
CA LYS A 218 -15.21 -0.58 -4.13
C LYS A 218 -14.97 0.87 -4.58
N PHE A 219 -13.95 1.07 -5.40
CA PHE A 219 -13.71 2.39 -6.01
C PHE A 219 -14.88 2.80 -6.92
N ASP A 220 -15.59 3.83 -6.52
CA ASP A 220 -16.70 4.46 -7.27
C ASP A 220 -16.31 5.90 -7.58
N MET A 221 -15.63 6.09 -8.71
CA MET A 221 -15.11 7.39 -9.10
C MET A 221 -16.20 8.47 -9.21
N PRO A 222 -17.35 8.26 -9.89
CA PRO A 222 -18.42 9.25 -9.96
C PRO A 222 -18.94 9.69 -8.60
N ALA A 223 -19.21 8.74 -7.70
CA ALA A 223 -19.70 9.03 -6.36
C ALA A 223 -18.68 9.83 -5.53
N ILE A 224 -17.40 9.45 -5.61
CA ILE A 224 -16.31 10.13 -4.91
C ILE A 224 -16.12 11.55 -5.46
N LEU A 225 -16.04 11.74 -6.78
CA LEU A 225 -15.83 13.06 -7.39
C LEU A 225 -17.00 14.01 -7.15
N LYS A 226 -18.22 13.50 -7.08
CA LYS A 226 -19.40 14.28 -6.67
C LYS A 226 -19.25 14.85 -5.25
N ARG A 227 -18.67 14.08 -4.32
CA ARG A 227 -18.40 14.53 -2.95
C ARG A 227 -17.20 15.49 -2.89
N VAL A 228 -16.16 15.23 -3.69
CA VAL A 228 -15.05 16.15 -3.87
C VAL A 228 -15.54 17.54 -4.33
N ALA A 229 -16.38 17.59 -5.36
CA ALA A 229 -16.94 18.85 -5.88
C ALA A 229 -17.76 19.64 -4.83
N ARG A 230 -18.29 18.96 -3.81
CA ARG A 230 -19.00 19.61 -2.69
C ARG A 230 -18.08 20.04 -1.54
N GLY A 231 -16.78 19.69 -1.60
CA GLY A 231 -15.85 19.95 -0.51
C GLY A 231 -16.05 19.05 0.72
N ASP A 232 -16.57 17.82 0.50
CA ASP A 232 -16.85 16.90 1.61
C ASP A 232 -15.58 16.30 2.23
N TYR A 233 -14.41 16.36 1.56
CA TYR A 233 -13.16 15.75 2.01
C TYR A 233 -12.07 16.79 2.27
N THR A 234 -11.24 16.48 3.28
CA THR A 234 -10.04 17.26 3.63
C THR A 234 -8.75 16.56 3.24
N VAL A 235 -8.80 15.21 3.12
CA VAL A 235 -7.67 14.35 2.79
C VAL A 235 -8.08 13.37 1.68
N PHE A 236 -7.18 13.13 0.73
CA PHE A 236 -7.37 12.12 -0.30
C PHE A 236 -6.11 11.28 -0.47
N MET A 237 -6.25 9.95 -0.41
CA MET A 237 -5.13 9.01 -0.56
C MET A 237 -5.45 8.01 -1.66
N ALA A 238 -4.56 7.92 -2.64
CA ALA A 238 -4.72 7.00 -3.75
C ALA A 238 -3.38 6.48 -4.28
N VAL A 239 -3.45 5.49 -5.15
CA VAL A 239 -2.33 5.02 -5.95
C VAL A 239 -2.23 5.83 -7.25
N PRO A 240 -1.04 5.92 -7.89
CA PRO A 240 -0.85 6.74 -9.09
C PRO A 240 -1.86 6.46 -10.22
N THR A 241 -2.26 5.21 -10.41
CA THR A 241 -3.24 4.81 -11.44
C THR A 241 -4.62 5.42 -11.23
N ILE A 242 -5.00 5.72 -9.99
CA ILE A 242 -6.27 6.41 -9.69
C ILE A 242 -6.15 7.88 -10.06
N TYR A 243 -5.04 8.55 -9.76
CA TYR A 243 -4.80 9.92 -10.21
C TYR A 243 -4.83 10.02 -11.73
N VAL A 244 -4.20 9.09 -12.45
CA VAL A 244 -4.28 9.02 -13.92
C VAL A 244 -5.72 8.94 -14.41
N LYS A 245 -6.52 8.04 -13.83
CA LYS A 245 -7.95 7.88 -14.22
C LYS A 245 -8.76 9.15 -13.94
N ILE A 246 -8.52 9.80 -12.81
CA ILE A 246 -9.20 11.07 -12.48
C ILE A 246 -8.79 12.17 -13.48
N ILE A 247 -7.50 12.33 -13.77
CA ILE A 247 -7.00 13.32 -14.75
C ILE A 247 -7.64 13.09 -16.12
N GLN A 248 -7.69 11.83 -16.60
CA GLN A 248 -8.32 11.49 -17.86
C GLN A 248 -9.81 11.85 -17.86
N HIS A 249 -10.52 11.47 -16.81
CA HIS A 249 -11.95 11.75 -16.67
C HIS A 249 -12.23 13.27 -16.62
N LEU A 250 -11.41 14.04 -15.89
CA LEU A 250 -11.53 15.50 -15.85
C LEU A 250 -11.36 16.15 -17.24
N GLY A 251 -10.54 15.53 -18.10
CA GLY A 251 -10.39 15.98 -19.50
C GLY A 251 -11.64 15.82 -20.37
N GLU A 252 -12.54 14.89 -19.98
CA GLU A 252 -13.77 14.58 -20.73
C GLU A 252 -15.00 15.36 -20.21
N LEU A 253 -14.90 16.00 -19.03
CA LEU A 253 -16.02 16.70 -18.41
C LEU A 253 -16.25 18.12 -18.97
N PRO A 254 -17.50 18.63 -18.91
CA PRO A 254 -17.80 20.03 -19.11
C PRO A 254 -16.97 20.92 -18.18
N ALA A 255 -16.64 22.13 -18.65
CA ALA A 255 -15.74 23.03 -17.92
C ALA A 255 -16.19 23.32 -16.48
N ASP A 256 -17.48 23.55 -16.27
CA ASP A 256 -18.03 23.88 -14.93
C ASP A 256 -17.94 22.71 -13.96
N GLU A 257 -18.26 21.48 -14.43
CA GLU A 257 -18.15 20.27 -13.61
C GLU A 257 -16.69 19.97 -13.27
N ARG A 258 -15.80 20.07 -14.26
CA ARG A 258 -14.37 19.92 -14.08
C ARG A 258 -13.85 20.92 -13.04
N GLN A 259 -14.21 22.20 -13.16
CA GLN A 259 -13.77 23.25 -12.25
C GLN A 259 -14.20 22.96 -10.82
N ALA A 260 -15.47 22.59 -10.60
CA ALA A 260 -15.96 22.25 -9.26
C ALA A 260 -15.18 21.12 -8.58
N ILE A 261 -14.80 20.07 -9.34
CA ILE A 261 -13.99 18.97 -8.84
C ILE A 261 -12.55 19.43 -8.53
N CYS A 262 -11.96 20.20 -9.44
CA CYS A 262 -10.61 20.75 -9.24
C CYS A 262 -10.55 21.67 -8.00
N ASP A 263 -11.54 22.51 -7.79
CA ASP A 263 -11.66 23.38 -6.61
C ASP A 263 -11.85 22.55 -5.32
N GLY A 264 -12.60 21.45 -5.39
CA GLY A 264 -12.74 20.53 -4.28
C GLY A 264 -11.41 19.89 -3.89
N PHE A 265 -10.60 19.39 -4.85
CA PHE A 265 -9.26 18.91 -4.56
C PHE A 265 -8.31 20.00 -4.07
N LYS A 266 -8.40 21.20 -4.63
CA LYS A 266 -7.62 22.36 -4.20
C LYS A 266 -7.88 22.73 -2.74
N ALA A 267 -9.12 22.62 -2.30
CA ALA A 267 -9.52 22.93 -0.92
C ALA A 267 -9.05 21.89 0.11
N MET A 268 -8.69 20.68 -0.32
CA MET A 268 -8.15 19.67 0.59
C MET A 268 -6.79 20.11 1.14
N ARG A 269 -6.53 19.79 2.40
CA ARG A 269 -5.21 20.06 3.00
C ARG A 269 -4.12 19.09 2.55
N LEU A 270 -4.52 17.88 2.07
CA LEU A 270 -3.56 16.82 1.78
C LEU A 270 -4.04 15.85 0.71
N ASN A 271 -3.25 15.70 -0.36
CA ASN A 271 -3.40 14.68 -1.39
C ASN A 271 -2.15 13.80 -1.39
N ILE A 272 -2.30 12.48 -1.14
CA ILE A 272 -1.19 11.53 -1.00
C ILE A 272 -1.18 10.52 -2.16
N SER A 273 -0.01 10.31 -2.76
CA SER A 273 0.25 9.23 -3.71
C SER A 273 1.23 8.22 -3.15
N GLY A 274 1.04 6.93 -3.44
CA GLY A 274 1.98 5.91 -3.02
C GLY A 274 1.59 4.49 -3.42
N SER A 275 2.31 3.49 -2.89
CA SER A 275 2.27 2.05 -3.25
C SER A 275 2.87 1.73 -4.63
N ALA A 276 3.21 2.74 -5.41
CA ALA A 276 3.99 2.68 -6.63
C ALA A 276 4.65 4.05 -6.86
N ALA A 277 5.70 4.11 -7.67
CA ALA A 277 6.28 5.38 -8.10
C ALA A 277 5.24 6.20 -8.88
N CYS A 278 5.09 7.47 -8.51
CA CYS A 278 4.23 8.38 -9.24
C CYS A 278 5.02 8.99 -10.42
N PRO A 279 4.57 8.82 -11.66
CA PRO A 279 5.22 9.47 -12.80
C PRO A 279 5.23 10.99 -12.62
N VAL A 280 6.36 11.63 -12.86
CA VAL A 280 6.51 13.10 -12.73
C VAL A 280 5.44 13.84 -13.53
N LYS A 281 5.10 13.37 -14.72
CA LYS A 281 4.03 13.92 -15.55
C LYS A 281 2.66 13.93 -14.85
N VAL A 282 2.34 12.89 -14.09
CA VAL A 282 1.07 12.80 -13.33
C VAL A 282 1.06 13.85 -12.21
N PHE A 283 2.20 14.01 -11.55
CA PHE A 283 2.41 15.00 -10.52
C PHE A 283 2.22 16.42 -11.04
N GLU A 284 2.86 16.75 -12.19
CA GLU A 284 2.76 18.05 -12.86
C GLU A 284 1.33 18.34 -13.33
N GLN A 285 0.67 17.38 -13.97
CA GLN A 285 -0.72 17.51 -14.42
C GLN A 285 -1.68 17.70 -13.24
N TRP A 286 -1.45 17.00 -12.14
CA TRP A 286 -2.26 17.18 -10.94
C TRP A 286 -2.11 18.58 -10.35
N LEU A 287 -0.87 19.07 -10.28
CA LEU A 287 -0.59 20.43 -9.81
C LEU A 287 -1.24 21.49 -10.72
N GLU A 288 -1.14 21.32 -12.04
CA GLU A 288 -1.75 22.24 -13.02
C GLU A 288 -3.27 22.29 -12.87
N LEU A 289 -3.93 21.12 -12.73
CA LEU A 289 -5.39 21.02 -12.64
C LEU A 289 -5.96 21.50 -11.31
N THR A 290 -5.30 21.15 -10.21
CA THR A 290 -5.87 21.35 -8.87
C THR A 290 -5.15 22.39 -8.02
N GLY A 291 -3.93 22.79 -8.41
CA GLY A 291 -3.06 23.61 -7.58
C GLY A 291 -2.48 22.91 -6.37
N GLN A 292 -2.71 21.56 -6.22
CA GLN A 292 -2.21 20.75 -5.15
C GLN A 292 -0.96 19.99 -5.55
N THR A 293 0.07 20.05 -4.71
CA THR A 293 1.26 19.23 -4.84
C THR A 293 1.03 17.90 -4.13
N LEU A 294 1.13 16.78 -4.86
CA LEU A 294 1.00 15.44 -4.27
C LEU A 294 2.08 15.22 -3.22
N LEU A 295 1.75 14.53 -2.15
CA LEU A 295 2.70 14.03 -1.17
C LEU A 295 3.02 12.58 -1.53
N GLU A 296 4.20 12.32 -2.06
CA GLU A 296 4.70 10.96 -2.29
C GLU A 296 5.32 10.40 -1.02
N ARG A 297 5.18 9.10 -0.82
CA ARG A 297 5.75 8.37 0.31
C ARG A 297 6.17 6.97 -0.08
N TYR A 298 7.10 6.41 0.68
CA TYR A 298 7.62 5.05 0.51
C TYR A 298 7.37 4.21 1.75
N GLY A 299 6.98 2.98 1.50
CA GLY A 299 6.78 1.96 2.50
C GLY A 299 6.39 0.63 1.91
N MET A 300 6.44 -0.39 2.71
CA MET A 300 6.03 -1.76 2.38
C MET A 300 5.44 -2.42 3.63
N THR A 301 4.83 -3.59 3.46
CA THR A 301 4.12 -4.25 4.56
C THR A 301 5.01 -4.48 5.77
N GLU A 302 6.29 -4.79 5.55
CA GLU A 302 7.30 -5.10 6.57
C GLU A 302 7.72 -3.87 7.41
N ILE A 303 7.54 -2.66 6.90
CA ILE A 303 8.02 -1.44 7.57
C ILE A 303 6.93 -0.40 7.82
N GLY A 304 5.69 -0.65 7.37
CA GLY A 304 4.72 0.44 7.30
C GLY A 304 5.21 1.52 6.34
N MET A 305 5.12 2.78 6.75
CA MET A 305 5.76 3.89 6.03
C MET A 305 7.11 4.21 6.67
N GLY A 306 8.15 4.33 5.85
CA GLY A 306 9.51 4.65 6.29
C GLY A 306 9.97 6.05 5.87
N ILE A 307 9.54 6.51 4.70
CA ILE A 307 9.97 7.77 4.08
C ILE A 307 8.74 8.49 3.54
N SER A 308 8.70 9.81 3.68
CA SER A 308 7.63 10.64 3.15
C SER A 308 8.14 12.01 2.74
N ASN A 309 7.59 12.59 1.69
CA ASN A 309 7.71 14.03 1.50
C ASN A 309 7.09 14.74 2.73
N PRO A 310 7.61 15.89 3.15
CA PRO A 310 7.11 16.59 4.32
C PRO A 310 5.69 17.15 4.09
N TYR A 311 4.88 17.14 5.14
CA TYR A 311 3.58 17.82 5.11
C TYR A 311 3.77 19.32 4.96
N ASN A 312 4.61 19.90 5.83
CA ASN A 312 5.04 21.30 5.77
C ASN A 312 6.46 21.33 5.17
N GLY A 313 6.58 21.76 3.92
CA GLY A 313 7.87 21.88 3.24
C GLY A 313 7.80 21.57 1.74
N GLU A 314 8.96 21.42 1.13
CA GLU A 314 9.07 21.11 -0.29
C GLU A 314 8.68 19.66 -0.56
N ARG A 315 7.77 19.44 -1.52
CA ARG A 315 7.43 18.12 -2.05
C ARG A 315 8.03 18.01 -3.45
N ARG A 316 8.96 17.06 -3.62
CA ARG A 316 9.72 16.93 -4.87
C ARG A 316 9.15 15.79 -5.71
N PRO A 317 8.71 16.08 -6.96
CA PRO A 317 8.27 15.03 -7.89
C PRO A 317 9.37 13.98 -8.12
N GLY A 318 9.00 12.70 -8.06
CA GLY A 318 9.92 11.58 -8.26
C GLY A 318 10.84 11.27 -7.07
N ALA A 319 10.78 12.06 -5.99
CA ALA A 319 11.43 11.75 -4.73
C ALA A 319 10.39 11.35 -3.69
N VAL A 320 10.68 10.33 -2.89
CA VAL A 320 9.77 9.86 -1.84
C VAL A 320 9.94 10.62 -0.52
N GLY A 321 10.91 11.53 -0.44
CA GLY A 321 11.08 12.45 0.68
C GLY A 321 12.19 12.11 1.64
N ILE A 322 11.93 12.30 2.92
CA ILE A 322 12.87 12.16 4.05
C ILE A 322 12.36 11.08 5.02
N PRO A 323 13.24 10.53 5.90
CA PRO A 323 12.82 9.58 6.92
C PRO A 323 11.70 10.13 7.80
N LEU A 324 10.70 9.30 8.07
CA LEU A 324 9.61 9.65 9.00
C LEU A 324 10.11 9.72 10.45
N PRO A 325 9.45 10.48 11.33
CA PRO A 325 9.82 10.57 12.75
C PRO A 325 9.94 9.19 13.41
N GLY A 326 11.07 8.94 14.08
CA GLY A 326 11.34 7.68 14.77
C GLY A 326 11.73 6.51 13.85
N VAL A 327 11.92 6.75 12.57
CA VAL A 327 12.40 5.77 11.59
C VAL A 327 13.83 6.13 11.16
N GLU A 328 14.75 5.21 11.34
CA GLU A 328 16.11 5.33 10.81
C GLU A 328 16.17 4.72 9.41
N VAL A 329 16.70 5.49 8.46
CA VAL A 329 16.89 5.05 7.06
C VAL A 329 18.33 5.32 6.67
N LYS A 330 18.99 4.30 6.09
CA LYS A 330 20.35 4.43 5.54
C LYS A 330 20.44 3.67 4.22
N LEU A 331 21.40 4.09 3.40
CA LEU A 331 21.80 3.39 2.18
C LEU A 331 23.04 2.56 2.46
N PHE A 332 23.06 1.33 1.94
CA PHE A 332 24.18 0.39 2.09
C PHE A 332 24.67 -0.10 0.74
N ASP A 333 25.98 -0.28 0.62
CA ASP A 333 26.60 -0.93 -0.54
C ASP A 333 26.49 -2.47 -0.47
N GLU A 334 27.08 -3.15 -1.47
CA GLU A 334 27.05 -4.63 -1.54
C GLU A 334 27.92 -5.29 -0.44
N ASP A 335 28.90 -4.57 0.11
CA ASP A 335 29.77 -5.02 1.22
C ASP A 335 29.19 -4.67 2.60
N HIS A 336 27.94 -4.22 2.64
CA HIS A 336 27.21 -3.81 3.84
C HIS A 336 27.76 -2.56 4.55
N ASN A 337 28.55 -1.71 3.87
CA ASN A 337 28.98 -0.44 4.40
C ASN A 337 27.93 0.65 4.18
N VAL A 338 27.82 1.56 5.14
CA VAL A 338 26.91 2.71 5.01
C VAL A 338 27.44 3.67 3.95
N ILE A 339 26.60 4.01 2.98
CA ILE A 339 26.87 5.05 1.99
C ILE A 339 26.54 6.41 2.60
N THR A 340 27.53 7.30 2.66
CA THR A 340 27.38 8.66 3.20
C THR A 340 27.45 9.74 2.12
N SER A 341 27.87 9.37 0.91
CA SER A 341 27.94 10.28 -0.23
C SER A 341 26.60 10.40 -0.93
N GLU A 342 26.22 11.62 -1.34
CA GLU A 342 25.04 11.84 -2.18
C GLU A 342 25.26 11.22 -3.58
N ASP A 343 24.18 11.00 -4.29
CA ASP A 343 24.12 10.44 -5.65
C ASP A 343 24.70 9.02 -5.81
N MET A 344 25.05 8.36 -4.70
CA MET A 344 25.54 6.98 -4.73
C MET A 344 24.38 6.01 -4.50
N PRO A 345 24.12 5.07 -5.45
CA PRO A 345 23.08 4.08 -5.30
C PRO A 345 23.42 3.07 -4.19
N GLY A 346 22.45 2.86 -3.28
CA GLY A 346 22.56 1.86 -2.23
C GLY A 346 21.22 1.22 -1.88
N GLU A 347 21.29 0.05 -1.25
CA GLU A 347 20.10 -0.61 -0.69
C GLU A 347 19.57 0.20 0.47
N ILE A 348 18.28 0.51 0.43
CA ILE A 348 17.58 1.10 1.58
C ILE A 348 17.50 0.07 2.68
N ARG A 349 18.04 0.41 3.86
CA ARG A 349 17.79 -0.37 5.07
C ARG A 349 17.14 0.50 6.13
N ILE A 350 16.23 -0.13 6.85
CA ILE A 350 15.35 0.56 7.79
C ILE A 350 15.43 -0.08 9.17
N LYS A 351 15.44 0.80 10.18
CA LYS A 351 15.37 0.43 11.58
C LYS A 351 14.38 1.33 12.30
N GLY A 352 13.52 0.76 13.13
CA GLY A 352 12.52 1.52 13.87
C GLY A 352 11.46 0.63 14.51
N ARG A 353 10.63 1.22 15.35
CA ARG A 353 9.52 0.54 16.04
C ARG A 353 8.39 0.14 15.07
N ASN A 354 8.38 0.69 13.88
CA ASN A 354 7.43 0.44 12.79
C ASN A 354 7.75 -0.83 12.00
N VAL A 355 8.96 -1.40 12.15
CA VAL A 355 9.41 -2.61 11.44
C VAL A 355 8.69 -3.83 11.99
N PHE A 356 8.23 -4.72 11.12
CA PHE A 356 7.51 -5.94 11.44
C PHE A 356 8.28 -6.85 12.42
N LEU A 357 7.57 -7.80 13.02
CA LEU A 357 8.18 -8.74 13.95
C LEU A 357 8.93 -9.87 13.21
N GLU A 358 8.24 -10.54 12.30
CA GLU A 358 8.72 -11.75 11.62
C GLU A 358 7.86 -12.08 10.39
N TYR A 359 8.35 -12.93 9.52
CA TYR A 359 7.49 -13.67 8.59
C TYR A 359 6.92 -14.89 9.31
N TRP A 360 5.59 -15.04 9.28
CA TRP A 360 4.87 -16.09 9.99
C TRP A 360 5.38 -17.49 9.58
N ASP A 361 5.76 -18.26 10.59
CA ASP A 361 6.29 -19.63 10.44
C ASP A 361 7.43 -19.76 9.42
N ASN A 362 8.25 -18.69 9.27
CA ASN A 362 9.35 -18.66 8.32
C ASN A 362 10.59 -17.96 8.93
N PRO A 363 11.26 -18.62 9.89
CA PRO A 363 12.41 -18.05 10.60
C PRO A 363 13.60 -17.77 9.67
N ASP A 364 13.81 -18.61 8.66
CA ASP A 364 14.91 -18.44 7.70
C ASP A 364 14.73 -17.17 6.88
N ALA A 365 13.52 -16.93 6.35
CA ALA A 365 13.21 -15.71 5.65
C ALA A 365 13.27 -14.49 6.58
N THR A 366 12.87 -14.62 7.83
CA THR A 366 12.97 -13.56 8.83
C THR A 366 14.44 -13.20 9.07
N THR A 367 15.26 -14.19 9.40
CA THR A 367 16.69 -13.96 9.70
C THR A 367 17.43 -13.37 8.50
N SER A 368 17.20 -13.90 7.30
CA SER A 368 17.85 -13.42 6.07
C SER A 368 17.42 -12.03 5.63
N SER A 369 16.31 -11.51 6.14
CA SER A 369 15.84 -10.17 5.83
C SER A 369 16.43 -9.07 6.72
N PHE A 370 17.23 -9.45 7.74
CA PHE A 370 17.90 -8.49 8.62
C PHE A 370 19.42 -8.64 8.57
N HIS A 371 20.12 -7.51 8.65
CA HIS A 371 21.58 -7.46 8.81
C HIS A 371 21.92 -6.41 9.87
N ASP A 372 22.60 -6.82 10.94
CA ASP A 372 22.98 -5.99 12.11
C ASP A 372 21.82 -5.15 12.67
N GLY A 373 20.62 -5.76 12.73
CA GLY A 373 19.40 -5.13 13.23
C GLY A 373 18.75 -4.14 12.27
N TRP A 374 19.22 -4.05 11.02
CA TRP A 374 18.60 -3.31 9.94
C TRP A 374 17.79 -4.24 9.06
N PHE A 375 16.56 -3.89 8.78
CA PHE A 375 15.75 -4.58 7.79
C PHE A 375 16.22 -4.21 6.37
N CYS A 376 16.56 -5.22 5.57
CA CYS A 376 16.99 -5.11 4.19
C CYS A 376 15.76 -5.07 3.28
N THR A 377 15.46 -3.91 2.71
CA THR A 377 14.22 -3.75 1.90
C THR A 377 14.31 -4.41 0.53
N GLY A 378 15.51 -4.61 0.00
CA GLY A 378 15.77 -5.01 -1.37
C GLY A 378 15.49 -3.88 -2.40
N ASP A 379 15.12 -2.69 -1.96
CA ASP A 379 14.93 -1.53 -2.82
C ASP A 379 16.19 -0.67 -2.81
N VAL A 380 16.59 -0.17 -3.98
CA VAL A 380 17.75 0.70 -4.18
C VAL A 380 17.29 2.13 -4.33
N ALA A 381 17.98 3.05 -3.69
CA ALA A 381 17.76 4.49 -3.81
C ALA A 381 19.06 5.27 -3.89
N VAL A 382 18.95 6.53 -4.21
CA VAL A 382 19.97 7.56 -4.05
C VAL A 382 19.46 8.64 -3.10
N LEU A 383 20.40 9.30 -2.40
CA LEU A 383 20.11 10.50 -1.61
C LEU A 383 20.55 11.71 -2.44
N GLU A 384 19.61 12.59 -2.80
CA GLU A 384 19.84 13.77 -3.63
C GLU A 384 19.36 15.01 -2.87
N ASN A 385 20.27 15.90 -2.48
CA ASN A 385 19.95 17.11 -1.71
C ASN A 385 19.06 16.80 -0.48
N GLY A 386 19.38 15.74 0.26
CA GLY A 386 18.68 15.32 1.45
C GLY A 386 17.36 14.56 1.24
N TYR A 387 16.94 14.28 -0.01
CA TYR A 387 15.73 13.53 -0.35
C TYR A 387 16.08 12.17 -0.96
N TYR A 388 15.35 11.13 -0.55
CA TYR A 388 15.48 9.80 -1.14
C TYR A 388 14.70 9.72 -2.44
N ARG A 389 15.36 9.24 -3.49
CA ARG A 389 14.73 8.86 -4.77
C ARG A 389 14.92 7.37 -5.02
N ILE A 390 13.81 6.66 -5.17
CA ILE A 390 13.82 5.21 -5.41
C ILE A 390 14.27 4.94 -6.85
N MET A 391 15.25 4.06 -7.00
CA MET A 391 15.73 3.57 -8.30
C MET A 391 15.02 2.29 -8.73
N GLY A 392 14.46 1.54 -7.78
CA GLY A 392 13.73 0.30 -8.00
C GLY A 392 14.26 -0.87 -7.17
N ARG A 393 13.70 -2.05 -7.42
CA ARG A 393 14.11 -3.31 -6.79
C ARG A 393 15.47 -3.77 -7.31
N SER A 394 16.39 -4.10 -6.40
CA SER A 394 17.72 -4.63 -6.72
C SER A 394 17.67 -5.84 -7.67
N SER A 395 16.69 -6.73 -7.44
CA SER A 395 16.56 -7.99 -8.19
C SER A 395 15.85 -7.87 -9.54
N VAL A 396 15.19 -6.74 -9.83
CA VAL A 396 14.27 -6.63 -10.98
C VAL A 396 14.45 -5.34 -11.77
N ASP A 397 14.70 -4.23 -11.08
CA ASP A 397 14.68 -2.90 -11.68
C ASP A 397 16.08 -2.29 -11.82
N ILE A 398 17.09 -2.86 -11.15
CA ILE A 398 18.46 -2.40 -11.28
C ILE A 398 19.16 -3.22 -12.33
N ILE A 399 19.55 -2.55 -13.42
CA ILE A 399 20.28 -3.13 -14.56
C ILE A 399 21.78 -2.81 -14.40
N LYS A 400 22.62 -3.84 -14.37
CA LYS A 400 24.09 -3.70 -14.26
C LYS A 400 24.71 -3.68 -15.67
N SER A 401 24.74 -2.51 -16.31
CA SER A 401 25.18 -2.35 -17.69
C SER A 401 26.43 -1.49 -17.80
N GLY A 402 27.50 -2.03 -18.39
CA GLY A 402 28.75 -1.28 -18.61
C GLY A 402 29.38 -0.71 -17.34
N GLY A 403 29.23 -1.38 -16.20
CA GLY A 403 29.72 -0.93 -14.89
C GLY A 403 28.81 0.07 -14.17
N TYR A 404 27.70 0.47 -14.78
CA TYR A 404 26.71 1.33 -14.15
C TYR A 404 25.54 0.52 -13.57
N LYS A 405 24.97 1.00 -12.43
CA LYS A 405 23.70 0.56 -11.89
C LYS A 405 22.60 1.48 -12.41
N LEU A 406 21.79 1.00 -13.35
CA LEU A 406 20.77 1.79 -14.03
C LEU A 406 19.39 1.47 -13.45
N SER A 407 18.56 2.48 -13.27
CA SER A 407 17.17 2.31 -12.92
C SER A 407 16.32 2.03 -14.16
N ALA A 408 15.74 0.84 -14.25
CA ALA A 408 14.74 0.53 -15.25
C ALA A 408 13.54 1.47 -15.16
N LEU A 409 13.11 1.84 -13.94
CA LEU A 409 11.98 2.74 -13.71
C LEU A 409 12.23 4.15 -14.26
N GLU A 410 13.45 4.66 -14.15
CA GLU A 410 13.83 5.95 -14.73
C GLU A 410 13.77 5.92 -16.26
N ILE A 411 14.27 4.85 -16.87
CA ILE A 411 14.20 4.65 -18.32
C ILE A 411 12.77 4.52 -18.78
N GLU A 412 11.95 3.71 -18.12
CA GLU A 412 10.51 3.54 -18.37
C GLU A 412 9.77 4.89 -18.29
N GLY A 413 10.04 5.66 -17.24
CA GLY A 413 9.43 6.99 -17.06
C GLY A 413 9.69 7.91 -18.24
N THR A 414 10.92 7.90 -18.77
CA THR A 414 11.26 8.66 -19.98
C THR A 414 10.56 8.11 -21.22
N LEU A 415 10.60 6.79 -21.45
CA LEU A 415 9.99 6.15 -22.62
C LEU A 415 8.47 6.33 -22.69
N LEU A 416 7.78 6.35 -21.55
CA LEU A 416 6.34 6.60 -21.46
C LEU A 416 5.94 8.03 -21.89
N THR A 417 6.90 8.95 -22.05
CA THR A 417 6.63 10.27 -22.63
C THR A 417 6.61 10.26 -24.16
N HIS A 418 7.01 9.17 -24.80
CA HIS A 418 6.96 9.00 -26.25
C HIS A 418 5.52 8.86 -26.74
N GLU A 419 5.15 9.61 -27.79
CA GLU A 419 3.76 9.68 -28.28
C GLU A 419 3.14 8.35 -28.73
N ALA A 420 3.97 7.41 -29.22
CA ALA A 420 3.53 6.11 -29.71
C ALA A 420 3.41 5.04 -28.60
N ILE A 421 3.99 5.25 -27.40
CA ILE A 421 4.06 4.24 -26.35
C ILE A 421 2.87 4.40 -25.39
N THR A 422 2.18 3.29 -25.09
CA THR A 422 1.11 3.20 -24.10
C THR A 422 1.57 2.54 -22.82
N GLU A 423 2.37 1.47 -22.94
CA GLU A 423 2.94 0.75 -21.81
C GLU A 423 4.43 0.48 -22.08
N CYS A 424 5.23 0.47 -21.04
CA CYS A 424 6.66 0.20 -21.12
C CYS A 424 7.12 -0.60 -19.91
N ALA A 425 7.98 -1.58 -20.16
CA ALA A 425 8.77 -2.26 -19.14
C ALA A 425 10.20 -2.43 -19.64
N VAL A 426 11.17 -2.12 -18.80
CA VAL A 426 12.59 -2.23 -19.12
C VAL A 426 13.25 -3.26 -18.21
N ILE A 427 14.04 -4.15 -18.81
CA ILE A 427 14.81 -5.17 -18.09
C ILE A 427 16.27 -5.21 -18.56
N GLY A 428 17.16 -5.75 -17.72
CA GLY A 428 18.48 -6.19 -18.13
C GLY A 428 18.42 -7.60 -18.71
N VAL A 429 19.00 -7.78 -19.88
CA VAL A 429 19.20 -9.09 -20.49
C VAL A 429 20.69 -9.35 -20.56
N GLU A 430 21.12 -10.56 -20.21
CA GLU A 430 22.55 -10.94 -20.23
C GLU A 430 23.18 -10.62 -21.59
N ASP A 431 24.36 -9.98 -21.56
CA ASP A 431 25.10 -9.51 -22.72
C ASP A 431 26.61 -9.61 -22.47
N GLU A 432 27.34 -10.21 -23.40
CA GLU A 432 28.78 -10.46 -23.24
C GLU A 432 29.62 -9.17 -23.10
N MET A 433 29.18 -8.07 -23.73
CA MET A 433 29.92 -6.80 -23.75
C MET A 433 29.54 -5.90 -22.56
N TRP A 434 28.25 -5.87 -22.21
CA TRP A 434 27.69 -4.93 -21.25
C TRP A 434 27.45 -5.52 -19.88
N GLY A 435 27.55 -6.85 -19.71
CA GLY A 435 27.04 -7.62 -18.57
C GLY A 435 25.53 -7.79 -18.69
N GLU A 436 24.79 -6.68 -18.69
CA GLU A 436 23.37 -6.65 -19.03
C GLU A 436 23.09 -5.57 -20.08
N ALA A 437 22.39 -5.92 -21.15
CA ALA A 437 21.88 -4.97 -22.15
C ALA A 437 20.52 -4.43 -21.73
N VAL A 438 20.36 -3.10 -21.74
CA VAL A 438 19.08 -2.44 -21.50
C VAL A 438 18.11 -2.81 -22.61
N THR A 439 17.02 -3.51 -22.27
CA THR A 439 16.01 -4.00 -23.21
C THR A 439 14.63 -3.45 -22.87
N ALA A 440 14.01 -2.73 -23.81
CA ALA A 440 12.68 -2.16 -23.64
C ALA A 440 11.62 -3.05 -24.28
N PHE A 441 10.56 -3.37 -23.52
CA PHE A 441 9.33 -3.99 -23.99
C PHE A 441 8.24 -2.91 -23.98
N VAL A 442 7.61 -2.66 -25.12
CA VAL A 442 6.62 -1.59 -25.26
C VAL A 442 5.34 -2.07 -25.92
N ALA A 443 4.20 -1.59 -25.41
CA ALA A 443 2.94 -1.65 -26.12
C ALA A 443 2.70 -0.31 -26.81
N LEU A 444 2.27 -0.34 -28.08
CA LEU A 444 2.08 0.86 -28.88
C LEU A 444 0.60 1.27 -28.94
N LYS A 445 0.35 2.55 -29.17
CA LYS A 445 -0.97 3.06 -29.52
C LYS A 445 -1.39 2.48 -30.89
N GLY A 446 -2.67 2.14 -31.03
CA GLY A 446 -3.18 1.53 -32.26
C GLY A 446 -2.78 2.28 -33.53
N GLY A 447 -2.24 1.56 -34.51
CA GLY A 447 -1.80 2.11 -35.79
C GLY A 447 -0.46 2.85 -35.78
N LYS A 448 0.25 2.91 -34.64
CA LYS A 448 1.61 3.45 -34.57
C LYS A 448 2.63 2.34 -34.71
N GLU A 449 3.75 2.67 -35.32
CA GLU A 449 4.94 1.83 -35.45
C GLU A 449 6.12 2.49 -34.75
N LEU A 450 7.07 1.71 -34.30
CA LEU A 450 8.30 2.18 -33.69
C LEU A 450 9.39 1.13 -33.85
N ASN A 451 10.55 1.52 -34.33
CA ASN A 451 11.71 0.65 -34.40
C ASN A 451 12.83 1.11 -33.48
N ILE A 452 13.86 0.29 -33.32
CA ILE A 452 14.95 0.56 -32.36
C ILE A 452 15.77 1.79 -32.72
N GLU A 453 15.97 2.08 -33.99
CA GLU A 453 16.78 3.22 -34.43
C GLU A 453 16.00 4.54 -34.23
N GLU A 454 14.73 4.54 -34.48
CA GLU A 454 13.82 5.65 -34.16
C GLU A 454 13.79 5.93 -32.64
N LEU A 455 13.66 4.85 -31.84
CA LEU A 455 13.67 4.97 -30.40
C LEU A 455 14.99 5.54 -29.88
N LYS A 456 16.13 5.05 -30.37
CA LYS A 456 17.46 5.57 -30.00
C LYS A 456 17.60 7.05 -30.34
N SER A 457 17.23 7.43 -31.55
CA SER A 457 17.25 8.81 -32.01
C SER A 457 16.35 9.72 -31.15
N TRP A 458 15.18 9.21 -30.79
CA TRP A 458 14.27 9.96 -29.92
C TRP A 458 14.80 10.08 -28.49
N CYS A 459 15.50 9.06 -27.95
CA CYS A 459 16.12 9.09 -26.63
C CYS A 459 17.31 10.02 -26.54
N ASP A 460 17.97 10.32 -27.66
CA ASP A 460 19.14 11.22 -27.68
C ASP A 460 18.77 12.61 -27.15
N GLY A 461 19.60 13.13 -26.24
CA GLY A 461 19.36 14.38 -25.53
C GLY A 461 18.25 14.32 -24.44
N ARG A 462 17.55 13.18 -24.29
CA ARG A 462 16.52 12.99 -23.25
C ARG A 462 16.99 12.09 -22.11
N MET A 463 17.96 11.24 -22.36
CA MET A 463 18.63 10.44 -21.34
C MET A 463 20.09 10.22 -21.72
N SER A 464 20.91 9.85 -20.73
CA SER A 464 22.32 9.54 -20.96
C SER A 464 22.48 8.34 -21.91
N ALA A 465 23.47 8.37 -22.78
CA ALA A 465 23.69 7.37 -23.84
C ALA A 465 23.76 5.91 -23.31
N TYR A 466 24.27 5.71 -22.07
CA TYR A 466 24.36 4.39 -21.45
C TYR A 466 23.01 3.87 -20.95
N LYS A 467 21.98 4.72 -20.80
CA LYS A 467 20.60 4.37 -20.43
C LYS A 467 19.74 4.01 -21.65
N ILE A 468 20.15 4.42 -22.86
CA ILE A 468 19.37 4.18 -24.08
C ILE A 468 19.23 2.68 -24.32
N PRO A 469 18.02 2.15 -24.55
CA PRO A 469 17.78 0.74 -24.83
C PRO A 469 18.64 0.25 -26.02
N LYS A 470 19.27 -0.90 -25.85
CA LYS A 470 19.99 -1.60 -26.89
C LYS A 470 19.06 -2.43 -27.74
N HIS A 471 17.98 -2.93 -27.13
CA HIS A 471 16.96 -3.76 -27.74
C HIS A 471 15.58 -3.21 -27.50
N LEU A 472 14.70 -3.37 -28.50
CA LEU A 472 13.28 -3.03 -28.44
C LEU A 472 12.45 -4.27 -28.81
N ARG A 473 11.44 -4.57 -28.01
CA ARG A 473 10.43 -5.59 -28.25
C ARG A 473 9.05 -4.96 -28.19
N ILE A 474 8.29 -5.10 -29.26
CA ILE A 474 6.89 -4.68 -29.30
C ILE A 474 6.04 -5.84 -28.83
N VAL A 475 5.14 -5.60 -27.91
CA VAL A 475 4.21 -6.57 -27.34
C VAL A 475 2.78 -6.01 -27.38
N ASP A 476 1.78 -6.89 -27.46
CA ASP A 476 0.38 -6.46 -27.43
C ASP A 476 0.00 -5.89 -26.04
N SER A 477 0.52 -6.50 -24.98
CA SER A 477 0.35 -6.07 -23.59
C SER A 477 1.49 -6.60 -22.71
N LEU A 478 1.74 -5.93 -21.58
CA LEU A 478 2.72 -6.39 -20.60
C LEU A 478 2.12 -7.46 -19.68
N PRO A 479 2.87 -8.52 -19.31
CA PRO A 479 2.43 -9.53 -18.37
C PRO A 479 2.21 -8.90 -16.98
N ARG A 480 1.08 -9.25 -16.35
CA ARG A 480 0.70 -8.70 -15.04
C ARG A 480 0.32 -9.83 -14.07
N ASN A 481 0.60 -9.60 -12.79
CA ASN A 481 0.10 -10.46 -11.73
C ASN A 481 -1.37 -10.17 -11.39
N ALA A 482 -1.96 -10.94 -10.47
CA ALA A 482 -3.34 -10.78 -10.01
C ALA A 482 -3.67 -9.38 -9.44
N MET A 483 -2.66 -8.61 -9.01
CA MET A 483 -2.81 -7.23 -8.54
C MET A 483 -2.65 -6.18 -9.65
N GLY A 484 -2.53 -6.59 -10.92
CA GLY A 484 -2.34 -5.70 -12.06
C GLY A 484 -0.93 -5.11 -12.19
N LYS A 485 0.05 -5.54 -11.38
CA LYS A 485 1.45 -5.10 -11.48
C LYS A 485 2.17 -5.86 -12.58
N VAL A 486 2.99 -5.16 -13.37
CA VAL A 486 3.83 -5.76 -14.40
C VAL A 486 4.80 -6.77 -13.80
N THR A 487 4.85 -7.97 -14.37
CA THR A 487 5.73 -9.06 -13.95
C THR A 487 6.95 -9.13 -14.85
N LYS A 488 7.96 -8.29 -14.58
CA LYS A 488 9.20 -8.20 -15.40
C LYS A 488 9.94 -9.52 -15.61
N PRO A 489 10.04 -10.44 -14.61
CA PRO A 489 10.65 -11.75 -14.86
C PRO A 489 10.00 -12.55 -15.98
N ALA A 490 8.70 -12.37 -16.22
CA ALA A 490 7.97 -13.03 -17.31
C ALA A 490 8.31 -12.46 -18.71
N LEU A 491 9.03 -11.34 -18.79
CA LEU A 491 9.50 -10.75 -20.05
C LEU A 491 10.80 -11.40 -20.55
N LYS A 492 11.65 -11.94 -19.65
CA LYS A 492 12.94 -12.54 -20.05
C LYS A 492 12.80 -13.65 -21.09
N PRO A 493 11.82 -14.57 -20.99
CA PRO A 493 11.61 -15.60 -22.02
C PRO A 493 11.09 -15.07 -23.37
N LEU A 494 10.62 -13.82 -23.43
CA LEU A 494 10.11 -13.20 -24.65
C LEU A 494 11.19 -12.45 -25.46
N PHE A 495 12.40 -12.39 -24.93
CA PHE A 495 13.58 -11.82 -25.59
C PHE A 495 14.20 -12.83 -26.54
#